data_7a5ccc4b0064306ca330b9c2195ece4e
#
_entry.id   7a5ccc4b0064306ca330b9c2195ece4e
#
_cell.length_a   1.000
_cell.length_b   1.000
_cell.length_c   1.000
_cell.angle_alpha   90.00
_cell.angle_beta   90.00
_cell.angle_gamma   90.00
#
_symmetry.space_group_name_H-M   'P 1'
#
loop_
_entity.id
_entity.type
_entity.pdbx_description
1 polymer ?
#
loop_
_entity_poly.entity_id
_entity_poly.type
_entity_poly.pdbx_seq_one_letter_code
_entity_poly.pdbx_strand_id
1 'polypeptide(L)'
;MSEKYKIYVDDNYHYMDKSERYSVGSYDSLEEAVNKCKEITIKSLKDFYEKGITPETLSAQWAMFGEDPYVFGGDGAVPFSARKFISTELCKEIIDSIDSDC
;
A
#
# COMPACT_ATOMS: atom_id res chain seq x y z
N MET A 1 5.83 28.91 3.16
CA MET A 1 6.17 27.55 3.52
C MET A 1 5.54 26.59 2.52
N SER A 2 6.32 25.76 1.92
CA SER A 2 5.79 24.87 0.91
C SER A 2 4.96 23.78 1.56
N GLU A 3 3.93 23.36 0.82
CA GLU A 3 3.11 22.25 1.23
C GLU A 3 3.92 20.96 1.18
N LYS A 4 3.68 20.14 2.15
CA LYS A 4 4.28 18.81 2.16
C LYS A 4 3.22 17.79 1.82
N TYR A 5 3.66 16.71 1.20
CA TYR A 5 2.80 15.57 0.94
C TYR A 5 2.94 14.60 2.10
N LYS A 6 1.86 14.39 2.81
CA LYS A 6 1.86 13.50 3.97
C LYS A 6 1.26 12.17 3.59
N ILE A 7 1.79 11.11 4.18
CA ILE A 7 1.26 9.78 3.96
C ILE A 7 0.61 9.29 5.22
N TYR A 8 -0.63 8.86 5.09
CA TYR A 8 -1.37 8.21 6.16
C TYR A 8 -1.67 6.79 5.73
N VAL A 9 -1.74 5.90 6.69
CA VAL A 9 -2.04 4.49 6.43
C VAL A 9 -3.25 4.09 7.24
N ASP A 10 -4.26 3.58 6.55
CA ASP A 10 -5.44 3.02 7.20
C ASP A 10 -5.32 1.50 7.19
N ASP A 11 -5.82 0.88 8.25
CA ASP A 11 -5.86 -0.57 8.32
C ASP A 11 -7.19 -1.03 7.72
N ASN A 12 -7.14 -1.83 6.67
CA ASN A 12 -8.36 -2.29 6.00
C ASN A 12 -9.27 -3.09 6.93
N TYR A 13 -8.69 -3.81 7.88
CA TYR A 13 -9.46 -4.57 8.85
C TYR A 13 -10.24 -3.65 9.79
N HIS A 14 -9.65 -2.49 10.11
CA HIS A 14 -10.28 -1.49 10.98
C HIS A 14 -10.62 -0.25 10.17
N TYR A 15 -11.11 -0.43 8.99
CA TYR A 15 -11.28 0.61 8.02
C TYR A 15 -12.14 1.79 8.48
N MET A 16 -13.12 1.56 9.36
CA MET A 16 -13.94 2.64 9.90
C MET A 16 -13.40 3.20 11.22
N ASP A 17 -12.30 2.67 11.70
CA ASP A 17 -11.75 3.06 12.99
C ASP A 17 -10.55 3.97 12.79
N LYS A 18 -10.76 5.27 12.97
CA LYS A 18 -9.71 6.25 12.76
C LYS A 18 -8.56 6.12 13.75
N SER A 19 -8.77 5.43 14.86
CA SER A 19 -7.71 5.25 15.84
C SER A 19 -6.62 4.32 15.35
N GLU A 20 -6.91 3.54 14.29
CA GLU A 20 -5.93 2.64 13.70
C GLU A 20 -5.14 3.29 12.56
N ARG A 21 -5.46 4.55 12.24
CA ARG A 21 -4.73 5.28 11.22
C ARG A 21 -3.43 5.82 11.81
N TYR A 22 -2.36 5.75 11.03
CA TYR A 22 -1.11 6.32 11.49
C TYR A 22 -0.45 7.10 10.35
N SER A 23 0.45 8.00 10.73
CA SER A 23 1.19 8.84 9.81
C SER A 23 2.56 8.24 9.57
N VAL A 24 2.96 8.17 8.30
CA VAL A 24 4.29 7.67 7.94
C VAL A 24 5.32 8.79 7.92
N GLY A 25 4.91 9.97 7.44
CA GLY A 25 5.82 11.09 7.34
C GLY A 25 5.39 12.07 6.29
N SER A 26 6.28 13.03 6.03
CA SER A 26 6.05 14.08 5.04
C SER A 26 7.13 14.01 3.98
N TYR A 27 6.78 14.35 2.74
CA TYR A 27 7.68 14.28 1.61
C TYR A 27 7.59 15.57 0.81
N ASP A 28 8.71 15.99 0.24
CA ASP A 28 8.77 17.25 -0.49
C ASP A 28 8.17 17.17 -1.88
N SER A 29 8.15 16.00 -2.47
CA SER A 29 7.59 15.84 -3.81
C SER A 29 6.52 14.77 -3.82
N LEU A 30 5.59 14.91 -4.75
CA LEU A 30 4.52 13.93 -4.93
C LEU A 30 5.11 12.59 -5.33
N GLU A 31 6.14 12.61 -6.17
CA GLU A 31 6.76 11.37 -6.63
C GLU A 31 7.31 10.56 -5.47
N GLU A 32 8.00 11.24 -4.54
CA GLU A 32 8.54 10.56 -3.36
C GLU A 32 7.44 9.95 -2.51
N ALA A 33 6.36 10.72 -2.32
CA ALA A 33 5.23 10.25 -1.52
C ALA A 33 4.58 9.04 -2.14
N VAL A 34 4.34 9.09 -3.46
CA VAL A 34 3.72 7.97 -4.17
C VAL A 34 4.60 6.74 -4.13
N ASN A 35 5.92 6.92 -4.30
CA ASN A 35 6.83 5.78 -4.26
C ASN A 35 6.82 5.13 -2.88
N LYS A 36 6.73 5.94 -1.83
CA LYS A 36 6.65 5.38 -0.48
C LYS A 36 5.36 4.61 -0.27
N CYS A 37 4.26 5.12 -0.81
CA CYS A 37 2.98 4.41 -0.74
C CYS A 37 3.08 3.05 -1.43
N LYS A 38 3.76 3.00 -2.58
CA LYS A 38 3.95 1.74 -3.30
C LYS A 38 4.77 0.75 -2.47
N GLU A 39 5.83 1.25 -1.81
CA GLU A 39 6.63 0.40 -0.92
C GLU A 39 5.79 -0.19 0.19
N ILE A 40 4.98 0.64 0.83
CA ILE A 40 4.13 0.19 1.93
C ILE A 40 3.15 -0.88 1.46
N THR A 41 2.55 -0.64 0.30
CA THR A 41 1.59 -1.59 -0.27
C THR A 41 2.25 -2.92 -0.58
N ILE A 42 3.42 -2.88 -1.20
CA ILE A 42 4.15 -4.10 -1.57
C ILE A 42 4.56 -4.86 -0.32
N LYS A 43 5.05 -4.14 0.69
CA LYS A 43 5.44 -4.79 1.94
C LYS A 43 4.24 -5.46 2.60
N SER A 44 3.09 -4.79 2.59
CA SER A 44 1.87 -5.36 3.15
C SER A 44 1.47 -6.64 2.42
N LEU A 45 1.57 -6.62 1.09
CA LEU A 45 1.28 -7.82 0.30
C LEU A 45 2.24 -8.95 0.64
N LYS A 46 3.52 -8.65 0.79
CA LYS A 46 4.52 -9.66 1.13
C LYS A 46 4.24 -10.30 2.48
N ASP A 47 3.67 -9.53 3.41
CA ASP A 47 3.35 -10.04 4.74
C ASP A 47 2.25 -11.11 4.69
N PHE A 48 1.45 -11.13 3.64
CA PHE A 48 0.41 -12.14 3.47
C PHE A 48 0.86 -13.34 2.64
N TYR A 49 2.10 -13.31 2.16
CA TYR A 49 2.58 -14.38 1.31
C TYR A 49 2.63 -15.70 2.07
N GLU A 50 2.16 -16.76 1.42
CA GLU A 50 2.30 -18.12 1.90
C GLU A 50 2.66 -18.99 0.69
N LYS A 51 3.41 -20.05 0.93
CA LYS A 51 3.78 -20.93 -0.14
C LYS A 51 2.53 -21.51 -0.81
N GLY A 52 2.47 -21.37 -2.12
CA GLY A 52 1.32 -21.86 -2.87
C GLY A 52 0.17 -20.90 -3.01
N ILE A 53 0.29 -19.70 -2.42
CA ILE A 53 -0.78 -18.71 -2.53
C ILE A 53 -0.93 -18.25 -3.98
N THR A 54 -2.17 -17.98 -4.38
CA THR A 54 -2.43 -17.47 -5.72
C THR A 54 -2.47 -15.94 -5.70
N PRO A 55 -2.22 -15.29 -6.85
CA PRO A 55 -2.32 -13.83 -6.90
C PRO A 55 -3.69 -13.31 -6.46
N GLU A 56 -4.75 -14.00 -6.83
CA GLU A 56 -6.10 -13.59 -6.46
C GLU A 56 -6.31 -13.65 -4.95
N THR A 57 -5.81 -14.70 -4.31
CA THR A 57 -5.92 -14.84 -2.87
C THR A 57 -5.09 -13.79 -2.16
N LEU A 58 -3.88 -13.52 -2.66
CA LEU A 58 -3.02 -12.50 -2.07
C LEU A 58 -3.70 -11.13 -2.10
N SER A 59 -4.28 -10.77 -3.23
CA SER A 59 -4.99 -9.52 -3.38
C SER A 59 -6.19 -9.44 -2.43
N ALA A 60 -6.92 -10.55 -2.31
CA ALA A 60 -8.09 -10.59 -1.42
C ALA A 60 -7.69 -10.43 0.05
N GLN A 61 -6.59 -11.04 0.45
CA GLN A 61 -6.09 -10.90 1.83
C GLN A 61 -5.74 -9.45 2.13
N TRP A 62 -5.08 -8.79 1.18
CA TRP A 62 -4.77 -7.37 1.38
C TRP A 62 -6.04 -6.54 1.51
N ALA A 63 -7.03 -6.81 0.68
CA ALA A 63 -8.28 -6.04 0.69
C ALA A 63 -9.00 -6.15 2.03
N MET A 64 -8.83 -7.26 2.73
CA MET A 64 -9.51 -7.48 4.00
C MET A 64 -8.69 -7.06 5.21
N PHE A 65 -7.37 -7.24 5.16
CA PHE A 65 -6.54 -7.09 6.35
C PHE A 65 -5.30 -6.22 6.15
N GLY A 66 -5.04 -5.75 4.93
CA GLY A 66 -3.81 -5.05 4.63
C GLY A 66 -3.82 -3.59 5.04
N GLU A 67 -2.69 -2.95 4.82
CA GLU A 67 -2.51 -1.53 5.09
C GLU A 67 -2.71 -0.74 3.81
N ASP A 68 -3.51 0.30 3.89
CA ASP A 68 -3.92 1.11 2.74
C ASP A 68 -3.31 2.51 2.86
N PRO A 69 -2.13 2.74 2.28
CA PRO A 69 -1.52 4.07 2.34
C PRO A 69 -2.14 5.00 1.32
N TYR A 70 -2.17 6.28 1.67
CA TYR A 70 -2.62 7.31 0.74
C TYR A 70 -1.89 8.61 1.01
N VAL A 71 -1.88 9.48 0.01
CA VAL A 71 -1.20 10.77 0.09
C VAL A 71 -2.21 11.86 0.39
N PHE A 72 -1.88 12.71 1.36
CA PHE A 72 -2.71 13.86 1.71
C PHE A 72 -1.90 15.13 1.54
N GLY A 73 -2.45 16.11 0.89
CA GLY A 73 -1.78 17.39 0.69
C GLY A 73 -1.88 17.88 -0.74
N GLY A 74 -1.16 18.94 -1.02
CA GLY A 74 -1.19 19.53 -2.34
C GLY A 74 -2.55 20.08 -2.68
N ASP A 75 -3.03 19.81 -3.87
CA ASP A 75 -4.31 20.36 -4.39
C ASP A 75 -5.53 19.62 -3.91
N GLY A 76 -5.36 18.66 -3.04
CA GLY A 76 -6.48 17.87 -2.57
C GLY A 76 -6.81 16.68 -3.44
N ALA A 77 -6.13 16.52 -4.57
CA ALA A 77 -6.30 15.34 -5.38
C ALA A 77 -5.72 14.14 -4.67
N VAL A 78 -6.29 12.97 -4.92
CA VAL A 78 -5.75 11.72 -4.37
C VAL A 78 -4.89 11.08 -5.45
N PRO A 79 -3.58 11.31 -5.41
CA PRO A 79 -2.71 10.86 -6.51
C PRO A 79 -2.37 9.38 -6.49
N PHE A 80 -2.70 8.69 -5.42
CA PHE A 80 -2.38 7.28 -5.31
C PHE A 80 -3.52 6.53 -4.66
N SER A 81 -3.81 5.35 -5.20
CA SER A 81 -4.78 4.44 -4.61
C SER A 81 -4.16 3.05 -4.61
N ALA A 82 -3.98 2.49 -3.41
CA ALA A 82 -3.41 1.15 -3.30
C ALA A 82 -4.30 0.12 -3.99
N ARG A 83 -5.62 0.29 -3.89
CA ARG A 83 -6.54 -0.64 -4.53
C ARG A 83 -6.39 -0.66 -6.04
N LYS A 84 -6.10 0.49 -6.63
CA LYS A 84 -5.88 0.57 -8.08
C LYS A 84 -4.48 0.10 -8.46
N PHE A 85 -3.53 0.29 -7.56
CA PHE A 85 -2.15 -0.14 -7.79
C PHE A 85 -2.02 -1.67 -7.76
N ILE A 86 -2.75 -2.32 -6.85
CA ILE A 86 -2.68 -3.76 -6.71
C ILE A 86 -3.43 -4.43 -7.85
N SER A 87 -2.72 -5.30 -8.55
CA SER A 87 -3.29 -6.04 -9.66
C SER A 87 -2.85 -7.49 -9.53
N THR A 88 -3.52 -8.36 -10.28
CA THR A 88 -3.12 -9.76 -10.33
C THR A 88 -1.69 -9.90 -10.81
N GLU A 89 -1.29 -9.06 -11.78
CA GLU A 89 0.08 -9.09 -12.28
C GLU A 89 1.09 -8.69 -11.21
N LEU A 90 0.79 -7.65 -10.44
CA LEU A 90 1.67 -7.25 -9.35
C LEU A 90 1.82 -8.34 -8.33
N CYS A 91 0.71 -8.96 -7.92
CA CYS A 91 0.74 -10.04 -6.95
C CYS A 91 1.54 -11.22 -7.48
N LYS A 92 1.40 -11.53 -8.76
CA LYS A 92 2.17 -12.60 -9.38
C LYS A 92 3.66 -12.30 -9.34
N GLU A 93 4.03 -11.07 -9.65
CA GLU A 93 5.44 -10.66 -9.61
C GLU A 93 6.01 -10.79 -8.21
N ILE A 94 5.25 -10.40 -7.20
CA ILE A 94 5.68 -10.50 -5.81
C ILE A 94 5.90 -11.96 -5.44
N ILE A 95 4.95 -12.82 -5.78
CA ILE A 95 5.03 -14.25 -5.49
C ILE A 95 6.24 -14.85 -6.18
N ASP A 96 6.41 -14.54 -7.46
CA ASP A 96 7.54 -15.09 -8.23
C ASP A 96 8.87 -14.63 -7.65
N SER A 97 8.94 -13.38 -7.21
CA SER A 97 10.16 -12.84 -6.62
C SER A 97 10.53 -13.57 -5.33
N ILE A 98 9.54 -13.82 -4.49
CA ILE A 98 9.77 -14.52 -3.22
C ILE A 98 10.15 -15.97 -3.49
N ASP A 99 9.43 -16.63 -4.41
CA ASP A 99 9.71 -18.02 -4.74
C ASP A 99 11.10 -18.19 -5.35
N SER A 100 11.57 -17.19 -6.09
CA SER A 100 12.89 -17.24 -6.70
C SER A 100 14.00 -17.15 -5.67
N ASP A 101 13.74 -16.51 -4.54
CA ASP A 101 14.75 -16.35 -3.49
C ASP A 101 14.87 -17.55 -2.56
N CYS A 102 14.01 -18.52 -2.72
CA CYS A 102 14.02 -19.72 -1.86
C CYS A 102 14.90 -20.83 -2.40
#